data_f82de20c5f4baf0adf5d736b6ff440f2
#
_entry.id   f82de20c5f4baf0adf5d736b6ff440f2
#
_cell.length_a   1.000
_cell.length_b   1.000
_cell.length_c   1.000
_cell.angle_alpha   90.00
_cell.angle_beta   90.00
_cell.angle_gamma   90.00
#
_symmetry.space_group_name_H-M   'P 1'
#
loop_
_entity.id
_entity.type
_entity.pdbx_description
1 polymer ?
#
loop_
_entity_poly.entity_id
_entity_poly.type
_entity_poly.pdbx_seq_one_letter_code
_entity_poly.pdbx_strand_id
1 'polypeptide(L)'
;MSDPSCSACSGTWPDSNHFIADLGLSMAYLHDDQFFPGWTVVVFKRHATELFHLAPTERIQMMEEVSRFANMLAETFDARKMNYGLLGNQVPHIHWHLIPRLSNDPAPLEPVWCVPHDPVTLSEEAIQATIA
;
A
#
# COMPACT_ATOMS: atom_id res chain seq x y z
N MET A 1 12.02 7.99 -14.66
CA MET A 1 11.21 8.37 -15.83
C MET A 1 9.74 8.37 -15.40
N SER A 2 8.95 9.29 -15.88
CA SER A 2 7.52 9.36 -15.55
C SER A 2 6.68 9.15 -16.80
N ASP A 3 5.43 8.78 -16.60
CA ASP A 3 4.46 8.59 -17.66
C ASP A 3 3.26 9.50 -17.35
N PRO A 4 2.99 10.52 -18.17
CA PRO A 4 1.91 11.46 -17.89
C PRO A 4 0.50 10.84 -17.91
N SER A 5 0.33 9.67 -18.53
CA SER A 5 -0.95 8.96 -18.51
C SER A 5 -1.13 8.12 -17.22
N CYS A 6 -0.06 7.95 -16.46
CA CYS A 6 -0.09 7.18 -15.20
C CYS A 6 -0.61 8.05 -14.06
N SER A 7 -1.65 7.60 -13.37
CA SER A 7 -2.21 8.35 -12.24
C SER A 7 -1.23 8.49 -11.09
N ALA A 8 -0.35 7.52 -10.88
CA ALA A 8 0.68 7.60 -9.86
C ALA A 8 1.74 8.66 -10.21
N CYS A 9 2.18 8.70 -11.48
CA CYS A 9 3.17 9.68 -11.93
C CYS A 9 2.61 11.10 -11.94
N SER A 10 1.34 11.25 -12.28
CA SER A 10 0.68 12.56 -12.34
C SER A 10 0.27 13.10 -10.98
N GLY A 11 0.35 12.29 -9.94
CA GLY A 11 -0.03 12.69 -8.59
C GLY A 11 -1.54 12.64 -8.31
N THR A 12 -2.34 12.08 -9.22
CA THR A 12 -3.78 11.97 -9.02
C THR A 12 -4.15 10.75 -8.19
N TRP A 13 -3.25 9.82 -8.02
CA TRP A 13 -3.40 8.65 -7.18
C TRP A 13 -2.04 8.25 -6.62
N PRO A 14 -1.91 7.80 -5.37
CA PRO A 14 -2.92 7.85 -4.30
C PRO A 14 -3.25 9.29 -3.88
N ASP A 15 -4.30 9.44 -3.06
CA ASP A 15 -4.67 10.74 -2.51
C ASP A 15 -3.51 11.28 -1.65
N SER A 16 -3.05 12.50 -1.95
CA SER A 16 -1.93 13.10 -1.24
C SER A 16 -2.21 13.33 0.25
N ASN A 17 -3.48 13.46 0.63
CA ASN A 17 -3.88 13.58 2.03
C ASN A 17 -3.69 12.28 2.81
N HIS A 18 -3.49 11.16 2.12
CA HIS A 18 -3.27 9.85 2.71
C HIS A 18 -1.78 9.51 2.87
N PHE A 19 -0.90 10.43 2.52
CA PHE A 19 0.55 10.22 2.62
C PHE A 19 0.96 9.88 4.05
N ILE A 20 1.78 8.85 4.20
CA ILE A 20 2.30 8.40 5.49
C ILE A 20 3.79 8.69 5.62
N ALA A 21 4.59 8.20 4.68
CA ALA A 21 6.05 8.29 4.79
C ALA A 21 6.75 8.14 3.45
N ASP A 22 7.91 8.77 3.35
CA ASP A 22 8.86 8.56 2.26
C ASP A 22 9.84 7.48 2.73
N LEU A 23 9.89 6.37 2.01
CA LEU A 23 10.72 5.22 2.38
C LEU A 23 12.07 5.18 1.68
N GLY A 24 12.29 6.09 0.74
CA GLY A 24 13.52 6.14 -0.05
C GLY A 24 13.22 5.98 -1.53
N LEU A 25 13.11 4.75 -2.03
CA LEU A 25 12.69 4.46 -3.41
C LEU A 25 11.18 4.46 -3.59
N SER A 26 10.44 4.40 -2.49
CA SER A 26 8.98 4.33 -2.50
C SER A 26 8.37 5.26 -1.47
N MET A 27 7.06 5.45 -1.57
CA MET A 27 6.28 6.26 -0.63
C MET A 27 5.06 5.48 -0.19
N ALA A 28 4.73 5.58 1.10
CA ALA A 28 3.60 4.88 1.68
C ALA A 28 2.40 5.81 1.86
N TYR A 29 1.22 5.28 1.52
CA TYR A 29 -0.05 5.98 1.65
C TYR A 29 -1.10 5.06 2.25
N LEU A 30 -2.01 5.63 3.03
CA LEU A 30 -3.17 4.89 3.50
C LEU A 30 -4.10 4.62 2.31
N HIS A 31 -4.58 3.38 2.18
CA HIS A 31 -5.52 3.02 1.13
C HIS A 31 -6.89 3.69 1.37
N ASP A 32 -7.59 4.04 0.30
CA ASP A 32 -8.90 4.71 0.40
C ASP A 32 -9.93 3.85 1.12
N ASP A 33 -9.91 2.56 0.87
CA ASP A 33 -10.81 1.60 1.52
C ASP A 33 -10.15 1.08 2.78
N GLN A 34 -10.73 1.39 3.93
CA GLN A 34 -10.25 0.95 5.23
C GLN A 34 -11.16 -0.09 5.86
N PHE A 35 -11.88 -0.87 5.03
CA PHE A 35 -12.62 -2.02 5.54
C PHE A 35 -11.70 -2.96 6.33
N PHE A 36 -10.50 -3.20 5.82
CA PHE A 36 -9.41 -3.84 6.57
C PHE A 36 -8.53 -2.72 7.13
N PRO A 37 -8.66 -2.42 8.44
CA PRO A 37 -7.94 -1.28 9.02
C PRO A 37 -6.42 -1.40 8.86
N GLY A 38 -5.79 -0.31 8.45
CA GLY A 38 -4.36 -0.26 8.24
C GLY A 38 -3.92 -0.65 6.81
N TRP A 39 -4.86 -0.96 5.93
CA TRP A 39 -4.55 -1.23 4.52
C TRP A 39 -3.79 -0.04 3.94
N THR A 40 -2.58 -0.30 3.46
CA THR A 40 -1.65 0.70 2.98
C THR A 40 -1.17 0.32 1.59
N VAL A 41 -0.84 1.32 0.77
CA VAL A 41 -0.17 1.12 -0.50
C VAL A 41 1.22 1.73 -0.44
N VAL A 42 2.21 1.01 -0.95
CA VAL A 42 3.60 1.48 -1.06
C VAL A 42 3.91 1.61 -2.54
N VAL A 43 4.08 2.86 -2.99
CA VAL A 43 4.21 3.20 -4.41
C VAL A 43 5.67 3.49 -4.73
N PHE A 44 6.20 2.78 -5.74
CA PHE A 44 7.56 3.03 -6.21
C PHE A 44 7.61 4.42 -6.86
N LYS A 45 8.64 5.21 -6.57
CA LYS A 45 8.69 6.60 -7.05
C LYS A 45 8.86 6.71 -8.55
N ARG A 46 9.84 5.95 -9.11
CA ARG A 46 10.10 5.95 -10.54
C ARG A 46 9.01 5.15 -11.26
N HIS A 47 8.63 5.56 -12.45
CA HIS A 47 7.67 4.79 -13.24
C HIS A 47 8.32 3.48 -13.71
N ALA A 48 7.75 2.37 -13.28
CA ALA A 48 8.06 1.04 -13.75
C ALA A 48 6.83 0.17 -13.55
N THR A 49 6.60 -0.75 -14.46
CA THR A 49 5.41 -1.60 -14.43
C THR A 49 5.69 -3.01 -13.94
N GLU A 50 6.94 -3.46 -14.01
CA GLU A 50 7.32 -4.83 -13.67
C GLU A 50 8.57 -4.84 -12.81
N LEU A 51 8.66 -5.84 -11.93
CA LEU A 51 9.84 -6.02 -11.09
C LEU A 51 11.11 -6.22 -11.91
N PHE A 52 11.01 -6.93 -13.02
CA PHE A 52 12.18 -7.21 -13.88
C PHE A 52 12.66 -5.98 -14.66
N HIS A 53 11.92 -4.87 -14.61
CA HIS A 53 12.37 -3.58 -15.15
C HIS A 53 13.27 -2.82 -14.19
N LEU A 54 13.38 -3.28 -12.93
CA LEU A 54 14.22 -2.65 -11.91
C LEU A 54 15.61 -3.25 -11.93
N ALA A 55 16.62 -2.46 -11.56
CA ALA A 55 17.95 -2.98 -11.31
C ALA A 55 17.94 -3.88 -10.06
N PRO A 56 18.81 -4.88 -9.95
CA PRO A 56 18.86 -5.74 -8.77
C PRO A 56 19.00 -4.97 -7.46
N THR A 57 19.78 -3.90 -7.42
CA THR A 57 19.94 -3.07 -6.21
C THR A 57 18.65 -2.37 -5.84
N GLU A 58 17.85 -1.95 -6.83
CA GLU A 58 16.55 -1.34 -6.58
C GLU A 58 15.57 -2.36 -6.00
N ARG A 59 15.56 -3.59 -6.54
CA ARG A 59 14.70 -4.65 -6.02
C ARG A 59 15.02 -4.98 -4.58
N ILE A 60 16.30 -5.08 -4.24
CA ILE A 60 16.75 -5.37 -2.88
C ILE A 60 16.31 -4.26 -1.93
N GLN A 61 16.56 -3.00 -2.29
CA GLN A 61 16.19 -1.89 -1.44
C GLN A 61 14.68 -1.79 -1.29
N MET A 62 13.92 -1.98 -2.36
CA MET A 62 12.46 -1.95 -2.31
C MET A 62 11.92 -3.02 -1.37
N MET A 63 12.46 -4.25 -1.42
CA MET A 63 12.06 -5.32 -0.51
C MET A 63 12.34 -4.95 0.95
N GLU A 64 13.46 -4.31 1.22
CA GLU A 64 13.76 -3.81 2.56
C GLU A 64 12.77 -2.77 3.01
N GLU A 65 12.42 -1.82 2.14
CA GLU A 65 11.44 -0.78 2.46
C GLU A 65 10.07 -1.38 2.76
N VAL A 66 9.61 -2.28 1.90
CA VAL A 66 8.32 -2.97 2.09
C VAL A 66 8.32 -3.78 3.38
N SER A 67 9.39 -4.52 3.63
CA SER A 67 9.49 -5.39 4.82
C SER A 67 9.48 -4.59 6.11
N ARG A 68 10.23 -3.50 6.16
CA ARG A 68 10.27 -2.63 7.35
C ARG A 68 8.93 -1.96 7.59
N PHE A 69 8.29 -1.48 6.53
CA PHE A 69 7.00 -0.83 6.67
C PHE A 69 5.93 -1.83 7.11
N ALA A 70 5.94 -3.04 6.54
CA ALA A 70 5.03 -4.12 6.94
C ALA A 70 5.20 -4.50 8.41
N ASN A 71 6.45 -4.54 8.90
CA ASN A 71 6.71 -4.82 10.29
C ASN A 71 6.13 -3.75 11.20
N MET A 72 6.28 -2.48 10.83
CA MET A 72 5.71 -1.36 11.57
C MET A 72 4.17 -1.46 11.61
N LEU A 73 3.54 -1.79 10.48
CA LEU A 73 2.09 -1.97 10.42
C LEU A 73 1.66 -3.15 11.31
N ALA A 74 2.38 -4.25 11.27
CA ALA A 74 2.05 -5.42 12.06
C ALA A 74 2.08 -5.10 13.56
N GLU A 75 3.06 -4.34 14.00
CA GLU A 75 3.16 -3.92 15.40
C GLU A 75 2.08 -2.92 15.77
N THR A 76 1.86 -1.92 14.91
CA THR A 76 0.88 -0.86 15.17
C THR A 76 -0.54 -1.39 15.29
N PHE A 77 -0.91 -2.35 14.45
CA PHE A 77 -2.27 -2.89 14.39
C PHE A 77 -2.41 -4.24 15.10
N ASP A 78 -1.34 -4.74 15.71
CA ASP A 78 -1.30 -6.07 16.33
C ASP A 78 -1.82 -7.14 15.36
N ALA A 79 -1.26 -7.16 14.17
CA ALA A 79 -1.73 -8.03 13.09
C ALA A 79 -1.32 -9.48 13.32
N ARG A 80 -2.25 -10.40 13.05
CA ARG A 80 -1.97 -11.84 13.08
C ARG A 80 -1.21 -12.29 11.86
N LYS A 81 -1.40 -11.60 10.73
CA LYS A 81 -0.76 -11.90 9.45
C LYS A 81 -0.68 -10.61 8.64
N MET A 82 0.39 -10.42 7.92
CA MET A 82 0.48 -9.38 6.90
C MET A 82 0.27 -10.01 5.53
N ASN A 83 -0.61 -9.41 4.72
CA ASN A 83 -0.77 -9.79 3.33
C ASN A 83 -0.06 -8.77 2.44
N TYR A 84 0.61 -9.27 1.40
CA TYR A 84 1.36 -8.48 0.44
C TYR A 84 0.80 -8.77 -0.94
N GLY A 85 0.46 -7.73 -1.68
CA GLY A 85 -0.05 -7.91 -3.04
C GLY A 85 0.64 -6.95 -3.99
N LEU A 86 1.12 -7.48 -5.12
CA LEU A 86 1.73 -6.67 -6.17
C LEU A 86 1.00 -7.02 -7.47
N LEU A 87 -0.02 -6.26 -7.82
CA LEU A 87 -0.90 -6.55 -8.94
C LEU A 87 -0.67 -5.60 -10.11
N GLY A 88 -1.11 -4.34 -10.00
CA GLY A 88 -0.89 -3.34 -11.03
C GLY A 88 -1.78 -3.45 -12.26
N ASN A 89 -2.92 -4.14 -12.15
CA ASN A 89 -3.84 -4.27 -13.28
C ASN A 89 -4.58 -2.98 -13.59
N GLN A 90 -4.98 -2.24 -12.56
CA GLN A 90 -5.72 -0.99 -12.74
C GLN A 90 -4.78 0.21 -12.87
N VAL A 91 -3.74 0.25 -12.04
CA VAL A 91 -2.70 1.28 -12.11
C VAL A 91 -1.39 0.58 -12.46
N PRO A 92 -0.96 0.62 -13.73
CA PRO A 92 0.26 -0.09 -14.16
C PRO A 92 1.52 0.70 -13.79
N HIS A 93 1.77 0.77 -12.50
CA HIS A 93 2.90 1.42 -11.87
C HIS A 93 3.16 0.62 -10.59
N ILE A 94 4.38 0.17 -10.36
CA ILE A 94 4.69 -0.71 -9.23
C ILE A 94 4.18 -0.11 -7.93
N HIS A 95 3.25 -0.81 -7.29
CA HIS A 95 2.77 -0.47 -5.96
C HIS A 95 2.38 -1.74 -5.23
N TRP A 96 2.73 -1.78 -3.95
CA TRP A 96 2.41 -2.91 -3.08
C TRP A 96 1.20 -2.58 -2.24
N HIS A 97 0.31 -3.56 -2.10
CA HIS A 97 -0.74 -3.51 -1.09
C HIS A 97 -0.23 -4.25 0.13
N LEU A 98 -0.26 -3.59 1.27
CA LEU A 98 0.10 -4.18 2.56
C LEU A 98 -1.13 -4.13 3.45
N ILE A 99 -1.64 -5.31 3.83
CA ILE A 99 -2.90 -5.41 4.56
C ILE A 99 -2.69 -6.16 5.86
N PRO A 100 -2.82 -5.48 7.01
CA PRO A 100 -2.86 -6.18 8.30
C PRO A 100 -4.13 -7.03 8.40
N ARG A 101 -3.96 -8.31 8.69
CA ARG A 101 -5.09 -9.20 8.95
C ARG A 101 -5.19 -9.39 10.45
N LEU A 102 -6.25 -8.83 11.03
CA LEU A 102 -6.40 -8.72 12.47
C LEU A 102 -7.12 -9.93 13.05
N SER A 103 -7.15 -10.04 14.40
CA SER A 103 -7.81 -11.15 15.06
C SER A 103 -9.33 -11.18 14.85
N ASN A 104 -9.92 -10.02 14.56
CA ASN A 104 -11.36 -9.90 14.28
C ASN A 104 -11.66 -9.85 12.78
N ASP A 105 -10.74 -10.30 11.93
CA ASP A 105 -10.92 -10.31 10.48
C ASP A 105 -12.13 -11.17 10.11
N PRO A 106 -13.07 -10.66 9.29
CA PRO A 106 -14.28 -11.40 8.94
C PRO A 106 -14.03 -12.57 7.99
N ALA A 107 -12.88 -12.61 7.31
CA ALA A 107 -12.54 -13.65 6.36
C ALA A 107 -11.03 -13.93 6.39
N PRO A 108 -10.50 -14.48 7.49
CA PRO A 108 -9.04 -14.54 7.71
C PRO A 108 -8.29 -15.45 6.74
N LEU A 109 -9.00 -16.31 6.00
CA LEU A 109 -8.37 -17.23 5.05
C LEU A 109 -8.46 -16.74 3.60
N GLU A 110 -9.16 -15.63 3.36
CA GLU A 110 -9.42 -15.13 2.00
C GLU A 110 -8.56 -13.90 1.69
N PRO A 111 -8.08 -13.78 0.44
CA PRO A 111 -7.49 -12.50 -0.01
C PRO A 111 -8.53 -11.40 0.07
N VAL A 112 -8.10 -10.17 0.39
CA VAL A 112 -9.02 -9.06 0.58
C VAL A 112 -9.90 -8.77 -0.65
N TRP A 113 -9.36 -8.98 -1.85
CA TRP A 113 -10.11 -8.75 -3.11
C TRP A 113 -11.21 -9.78 -3.34
N CYS A 114 -11.19 -10.89 -2.62
CA CYS A 114 -12.22 -11.93 -2.70
C CYS A 114 -13.31 -11.77 -1.64
N VAL A 115 -13.19 -10.78 -0.76
CA VAL A 115 -14.13 -10.54 0.33
C VAL A 115 -15.16 -9.50 -0.11
N PRO A 116 -16.43 -9.88 -0.33
CA PRO A 116 -17.46 -8.90 -0.67
C PRO A 116 -17.67 -7.94 0.51
N HIS A 117 -17.57 -6.65 0.23
CA HIS A 117 -17.82 -5.60 1.23
C HIS A 117 -17.99 -4.26 0.53
N ASP A 118 -18.64 -3.33 1.20
CA ASP A 118 -18.66 -1.95 0.76
C ASP A 118 -17.38 -1.25 1.24
N PRO A 119 -16.79 -0.39 0.41
CA PRO A 119 -15.61 0.37 0.83
C PRO A 119 -15.90 1.20 2.07
N VAL A 120 -14.95 1.23 2.99
CA VAL A 120 -15.03 2.05 4.19
C VAL A 120 -14.13 3.26 4.01
N THR A 121 -14.75 4.44 3.85
CA THR A 121 -14.03 5.70 3.73
C THR A 121 -14.01 6.38 5.09
N LEU A 122 -12.82 6.61 5.64
CA LEU A 122 -12.67 7.29 6.91
C LEU A 122 -12.87 8.80 6.74
N SER A 123 -13.33 9.47 7.80
CA SER A 123 -13.34 10.92 7.84
C SER A 123 -11.89 11.43 7.77
N GLU A 124 -11.72 12.70 7.37
CA GLU A 124 -10.40 13.30 7.31
C GLU A 124 -9.69 13.27 8.68
N GLU A 125 -10.43 13.49 9.75
CA GLU A 125 -9.91 13.41 11.12
C GLU A 125 -9.42 12.00 11.45
N ALA A 126 -10.20 10.97 11.08
CA ALA A 126 -9.85 9.58 11.31
C ALA A 126 -8.62 9.17 10.47
N ILE A 127 -8.51 9.68 9.25
CA ILE A 127 -7.34 9.46 8.38
C ILE A 127 -6.09 10.04 9.05
N GLN A 128 -6.14 11.28 9.50
CA GLN A 128 -4.98 11.91 10.14
C GLN A 128 -4.61 11.21 11.44
N ALA A 129 -5.57 10.78 12.23
CA ALA A 129 -5.32 10.02 13.45
C ALA A 129 -4.66 8.67 13.16
N THR A 130 -5.05 8.01 12.08
CA THR A 130 -4.49 6.73 11.66
C THR A 130 -3.05 6.88 11.17
N ILE A 131 -2.77 7.94 10.41
CA ILE A 131 -1.43 8.22 9.87
C ILE A 131 -0.44 8.58 10.97
N ALA A 132 -0.90 9.22 12.02
CA ALA A 132 -0.05 9.68 13.12
C ALA A 132 0.56 8.52 13.98
#